data_f01155c58f8a51ea5f2eb0a7e66f80a8
#
_entry.id   f01155c58f8a51ea5f2eb0a7e66f80a8
#
_cell.length_a   1.000
_cell.length_b   1.000
_cell.length_c   1.000
_cell.angle_alpha   90.00
_cell.angle_beta   90.00
_cell.angle_gamma   90.00
#
_symmetry.space_group_name_H-M   'P 1'
#
loop_
_entity.id
_entity.type
_entity.pdbx_description
1 polymer ?
#
loop_
_entity_poly.entity_id
_entity_poly.type
_entity_poly.pdbx_seq_one_letter_code
_entity_poly.pdbx_strand_id
1 'polypeptide(L)'
;MHRKTRQRAAIRRAIQAAKRPLSPREVLEQARLAVRATGLATVYRTLKLLVAEGSVHAISLPGEAPRYEAAKLKHHHHFQCTRCQRIYDVPGCPGNLRGLAPRGFTVVDHDLTLYGRCSACGKREVRATR
;
A
#
# COMPACT_ATOMS: atom_id res chain seq x y z
N MET A 1 11.48 -26.93 1.93
CA MET A 1 11.57 -27.25 2.84
C MET A 1 10.52 -26.96 3.79
N HIS A 2 10.49 -26.04 4.41
CA HIS A 2 9.52 -25.96 5.36
C HIS A 2 8.35 -25.18 4.95
N ARG A 3 7.26 -25.54 5.58
CA ARG A 3 6.03 -24.87 5.42
C ARG A 3 6.18 -23.38 5.61
N LYS A 4 6.88 -22.94 6.64
CA LYS A 4 7.08 -21.54 6.89
C LYS A 4 7.81 -20.83 5.79
N THR A 5 8.82 -21.47 5.22
CA THR A 5 9.59 -20.87 4.15
C THR A 5 8.73 -20.67 2.90
N ARG A 6 7.89 -21.64 2.61
CA ARG A 6 7.00 -21.52 1.46
C ARG A 6 5.97 -20.43 1.68
N GLN A 7 5.46 -20.32 2.91
CA GLN A 7 4.50 -19.29 3.23
C GLN A 7 5.14 -17.90 3.12
N ARG A 8 6.36 -17.74 3.63
CA ARG A 8 7.05 -16.48 3.53
C ARG A 8 7.33 -16.08 2.09
N ALA A 9 7.70 -17.05 1.26
CA ALA A 9 7.95 -16.76 -0.14
C ALA A 9 6.67 -16.34 -0.85
N ALA A 10 5.54 -16.96 -0.50
CA ALA A 10 4.25 -16.60 -1.08
C ALA A 10 3.84 -15.19 -0.66
N ILE A 11 4.10 -14.84 0.59
CA ILE A 11 3.79 -13.51 1.10
C ILE A 11 4.64 -12.46 0.40
N ARG A 12 5.93 -12.71 0.27
CA ARG A 12 6.82 -11.79 -0.40
C ARG A 12 6.39 -11.58 -1.85
N ARG A 13 6.05 -12.65 -2.55
CA ARG A 13 5.62 -12.55 -3.92
C ARG A 13 4.31 -11.79 -4.06
N ALA A 14 3.40 -11.98 -3.14
CA ALA A 14 2.12 -11.28 -3.17
C ALA A 14 2.33 -9.77 -3.14
N ILE A 15 3.23 -9.32 -2.28
CA ILE A 15 3.50 -7.91 -2.16
C ILE A 15 4.21 -7.37 -3.39
N GLN A 16 5.17 -8.12 -3.90
CA GLN A 16 5.94 -7.68 -5.07
C GLN A 16 5.07 -7.60 -6.32
N ALA A 17 4.11 -8.47 -6.46
CA ALA A 17 3.26 -8.50 -7.64
C ALA A 17 2.12 -7.51 -7.60
N ALA A 18 1.77 -7.02 -6.44
CA ALA A 18 0.55 -6.26 -6.28
C ALA A 18 0.51 -4.89 -6.95
N LYS A 19 1.61 -4.23 -7.05
CA LYS A 19 1.67 -2.89 -7.62
C LYS A 19 0.77 -1.88 -6.93
N ARG A 20 0.39 -2.15 -5.72
CA ARG A 20 -0.32 -1.23 -4.85
C ARG A 20 -0.14 -1.69 -3.43
N PRO A 21 -0.29 -0.81 -2.43
CA PRO A 21 -0.18 -1.24 -1.05
C PRO A 21 -1.28 -2.23 -0.69
N LEU A 22 -0.94 -3.24 0.08
CA LEU A 22 -1.90 -4.26 0.49
C LEU A 22 -2.06 -4.28 2.00
N SER A 23 -3.26 -4.51 2.47
CA SER A 23 -3.50 -4.75 3.88
C SER A 23 -3.02 -6.17 4.20
N PRO A 24 -2.78 -6.49 5.48
CA PRO A 24 -2.40 -7.86 5.83
C PRO A 24 -3.40 -8.91 5.37
N ARG A 25 -4.69 -8.58 5.37
CA ARG A 25 -5.68 -9.53 4.89
C ARG A 25 -5.61 -9.72 3.41
N GLU A 26 -5.33 -8.68 2.66
CA GLU A 26 -5.14 -8.80 1.22
C GLU A 26 -3.89 -9.63 0.91
N VAL A 27 -2.84 -9.45 1.71
CA VAL A 27 -1.63 -10.26 1.58
C VAL A 27 -1.97 -11.72 1.82
N LEU A 28 -2.75 -11.98 2.86
CA LEU A 28 -3.16 -13.34 3.18
C LEU A 28 -3.93 -13.97 2.03
N GLU A 29 -4.90 -13.25 1.51
CA GLU A 29 -5.70 -13.77 0.40
C GLU A 29 -4.84 -14.13 -0.80
N GLN A 30 -3.91 -13.25 -1.15
CA GLN A 30 -3.04 -13.51 -2.28
C GLN A 30 -2.07 -14.66 -2.01
N ALA A 31 -1.49 -14.70 -0.83
CA ALA A 31 -0.55 -15.76 -0.48
C ALA A 31 -1.22 -17.13 -0.50
N ARG A 32 -2.47 -17.18 -0.09
CA ARG A 32 -3.20 -18.44 -0.06
C ARG A 32 -3.48 -19.01 -1.44
N LEU A 33 -3.39 -18.21 -2.48
CA LEU A 33 -3.53 -18.75 -3.83
C LEU A 33 -2.35 -19.66 -4.14
N ALA A 34 -1.19 -19.40 -3.57
CA ALA A 34 -0.03 -20.24 -3.78
C ALA A 34 0.17 -21.27 -2.67
N VAL A 35 -0.05 -20.87 -1.43
CA VAL A 35 0.13 -21.77 -0.28
C VAL A 35 -1.11 -21.65 0.58
N ARG A 36 -2.07 -22.53 0.35
CA ARG A 36 -3.35 -22.50 1.02
C ARG A 36 -3.32 -22.45 2.53
N ALA A 37 -2.37 -23.09 3.13
CA ALA A 37 -2.28 -23.14 4.57
C ALA A 37 -1.69 -21.91 5.24
N THR A 38 -1.43 -20.86 4.45
CA THR A 38 -0.85 -19.62 5.01
C THR A 38 -1.79 -19.05 6.07
N GLY A 39 -1.25 -18.71 7.23
CA GLY A 39 -2.04 -18.16 8.31
C GLY A 39 -1.79 -16.69 8.52
N LEU A 40 -2.75 -16.02 9.12
CA LEU A 40 -2.64 -14.58 9.35
C LEU A 40 -1.48 -14.23 10.28
N ALA A 41 -1.24 -15.03 11.30
CA ALA A 41 -0.11 -14.77 12.19
C ALA A 41 1.21 -14.82 11.46
N THR A 42 1.35 -15.75 10.51
CA THR A 42 2.55 -15.83 9.70
C THR A 42 2.68 -14.60 8.81
N VAL A 43 1.56 -14.08 8.29
CA VAL A 43 1.57 -12.87 7.49
C VAL A 43 2.13 -11.72 8.33
N TYR A 44 1.61 -11.52 9.54
CA TYR A 44 2.09 -10.42 10.38
C TYR A 44 3.56 -10.54 10.74
N ARG A 45 4.00 -11.74 11.08
CA ARG A 45 5.40 -11.95 11.42
C ARG A 45 6.31 -11.70 10.22
N THR A 46 5.88 -12.15 9.05
CA THR A 46 6.66 -11.98 7.83
C THR A 46 6.72 -10.51 7.43
N LEU A 47 5.58 -9.80 7.53
CA LEU A 47 5.58 -8.37 7.22
C LEU A 47 6.57 -7.62 8.11
N LYS A 48 6.60 -7.97 9.38
CA LYS A 48 7.51 -7.33 10.31
C LYS A 48 8.96 -7.55 9.89
N LEU A 49 9.29 -8.77 9.49
CA LEU A 49 10.63 -9.08 9.02
C LEU A 49 10.97 -8.34 7.74
N LEU A 50 10.05 -8.29 6.80
CA LEU A 50 10.29 -7.63 5.53
C LEU A 50 10.49 -6.12 5.70
N VAL A 51 9.75 -5.52 6.61
CA VAL A 51 9.94 -4.11 6.90
C VAL A 51 11.29 -3.88 7.56
N ALA A 52 11.66 -4.74 8.52
CA ALA A 52 12.93 -4.61 9.22
C ALA A 52 14.12 -4.77 8.28
N GLU A 53 14.01 -5.63 7.28
CA GLU A 53 15.12 -5.81 6.34
C GLU A 53 15.07 -4.80 5.19
N GLY A 54 14.09 -3.93 5.15
CA GLY A 54 14.04 -2.86 4.16
C GLY A 54 13.45 -3.23 2.81
N SER A 55 12.89 -4.42 2.67
CA SER A 55 12.33 -4.83 1.38
C SER A 55 10.86 -4.45 1.20
N VAL A 56 10.20 -4.04 2.26
CA VAL A 56 8.80 -3.64 2.24
C VAL A 56 8.63 -2.38 3.06
N HIS A 57 7.80 -1.46 2.61
CA HIS A 57 7.47 -0.26 3.37
C HIS A 57 6.06 -0.35 3.90
N ALA A 58 5.88 0.10 5.12
CA ALA A 58 4.54 0.23 5.71
C ALA A 58 4.03 1.63 5.41
N ILE A 59 2.84 1.71 4.83
CA ILE A 59 2.21 2.98 4.50
C ILE A 59 1.11 3.20 5.52
N SER A 60 1.17 4.33 6.23
CA SER A 60 0.14 4.64 7.21
C SER A 60 -0.62 5.88 6.79
N LEU A 61 -1.94 5.78 6.71
CA LEU A 61 -2.78 6.91 6.44
C LEU A 61 -3.58 7.24 7.70
N PRO A 62 -3.97 8.49 7.87
CA PRO A 62 -4.69 8.87 9.09
C PRO A 62 -5.91 8.00 9.33
N GLY A 63 -6.01 7.45 10.53
CA GLY A 63 -7.16 6.63 10.89
C GLY A 63 -7.19 5.22 10.32
N GLU A 64 -6.15 4.81 9.63
CA GLU A 64 -6.11 3.52 8.96
C GLU A 64 -5.02 2.62 9.50
N ALA A 65 -5.25 1.32 9.44
CA ALA A 65 -4.20 0.37 9.75
C ALA A 65 -3.17 0.40 8.61
N PRO A 66 -1.93 0.05 8.88
CA PRO A 66 -0.89 0.10 7.85
C PRO A 66 -1.18 -0.82 6.66
N ARG A 67 -0.72 -0.39 5.51
CA ARG A 67 -0.72 -1.19 4.29
C ARG A 67 0.74 -1.34 3.88
N TYR A 68 1.03 -2.32 3.05
CA TYR A 68 2.42 -2.70 2.78
C TYR A 68 2.69 -2.79 1.29
N GLU A 69 3.82 -2.27 0.86
CA GLU A 69 4.21 -2.31 -0.54
C GLU A 69 5.71 -2.52 -0.67
N ALA A 70 6.15 -2.93 -1.84
CA ALA A 70 7.55 -3.18 -2.10
C ALA A 70 8.36 -1.89 -1.96
N ALA A 71 9.52 -1.99 -1.34
CA ALA A 71 10.32 -0.82 -1.02
C ALA A 71 11.09 -0.22 -2.18
N LYS A 72 11.18 -0.92 -3.29
CA LYS A 72 11.97 -0.41 -4.40
C LYS A 72 11.26 0.54 -5.33
N LEU A 73 10.12 1.03 -4.96
CA LEU A 73 9.39 1.95 -5.81
C LEU A 73 10.02 3.33 -5.73
N LYS A 74 9.97 4.06 -6.84
CA LYS A 74 10.48 5.42 -6.86
C LYS A 74 9.52 6.30 -6.07
N HIS A 75 9.93 7.52 -5.82
CA HIS A 75 9.06 8.48 -5.14
C HIS A 75 7.70 8.47 -5.83
N HIS A 76 6.67 8.26 -5.10
CA HIS A 76 5.33 8.18 -5.64
C HIS A 76 4.34 8.57 -4.56
N HIS A 77 3.10 8.69 -4.94
CA HIS A 77 2.07 9.07 -4.01
C HIS A 77 0.96 8.03 -4.04
N HIS A 78 -0.10 8.27 -3.31
CA HIS A 78 -1.14 7.26 -3.16
C HIS A 78 -2.53 7.84 -3.37
N PHE A 79 -3.46 6.96 -3.70
CA PHE A 79 -4.86 7.31 -3.86
C PHE A 79 -5.65 6.30 -3.04
N GLN A 80 -6.53 6.77 -2.18
CA GLN A 80 -7.38 5.86 -1.44
C GLN A 80 -8.82 5.99 -1.92
N CYS A 81 -9.43 4.87 -2.28
CA CYS A 81 -10.83 4.85 -2.67
C CYS A 81 -11.66 4.93 -1.40
N THR A 82 -12.52 5.91 -1.31
CA THR A 82 -13.36 6.08 -0.13
C THR A 82 -14.49 5.07 -0.08
N ARG A 83 -14.72 4.36 -1.17
CA ARG A 83 -15.78 3.37 -1.19
C ARG A 83 -15.27 1.97 -0.87
N CYS A 84 -14.27 1.46 -1.58
CA CYS A 84 -13.75 0.12 -1.32
C CYS A 84 -12.55 0.12 -0.39
N GLN A 85 -12.05 1.29 -0.03
CA GLN A 85 -10.93 1.46 0.90
C GLN A 85 -9.58 0.95 0.39
N ARG A 86 -9.49 0.55 -0.84
CA ARG A 86 -8.19 0.13 -1.37
C ARG A 86 -7.30 1.32 -1.61
N ILE A 87 -6.00 1.11 -1.47
CA ILE A 87 -5.01 2.14 -1.71
C ILE A 87 -4.26 1.76 -2.98
N TYR A 88 -4.05 2.73 -3.84
CA TYR A 88 -3.39 2.54 -5.12
C TYR A 88 -2.18 3.46 -5.21
N ASP A 89 -1.20 3.06 -6.02
CA ASP A 89 -0.05 3.91 -6.24
C ASP A 89 -0.36 4.94 -7.31
N VAL A 90 0.11 6.15 -7.08
CA VAL A 90 0.02 7.22 -8.06
C VAL A 90 1.44 7.50 -8.47
N PRO A 91 1.86 7.09 -9.65
CA PRO A 91 3.26 7.24 -10.06
C PRO A 91 3.70 8.66 -10.33
N GLY A 92 2.78 9.57 -10.50
CA GLY A 92 3.14 10.95 -10.76
C GLY A 92 3.36 11.75 -9.50
N CYS A 93 3.98 12.89 -9.65
CA CYS A 93 4.19 13.81 -8.55
C CYS A 93 3.93 15.21 -9.10
N PRO A 94 3.21 16.06 -8.39
CA PRO A 94 2.97 17.42 -8.88
C PRO A 94 4.24 18.26 -8.91
N GLY A 95 5.33 17.74 -8.37
CA GLY A 95 6.60 18.41 -8.43
C GLY A 95 6.84 19.30 -7.23
N ASN A 96 7.21 20.52 -7.48
CA ASN A 96 7.61 21.38 -6.41
C ASN A 96 6.45 21.91 -5.58
N LEU A 97 6.37 21.49 -4.33
CA LEU A 97 5.33 21.95 -3.42
C LEU A 97 5.86 22.98 -2.43
N ARG A 98 7.02 23.53 -2.69
CA ARG A 98 7.61 24.52 -1.78
C ARG A 98 6.74 25.75 -1.60
N GLY A 99 5.95 26.07 -2.60
CA GLY A 99 5.07 27.22 -2.50
C GLY A 99 3.98 27.09 -1.46
N LEU A 100 3.75 25.86 -0.97
CA LEU A 100 2.73 25.65 0.04
C LEU A 100 3.26 25.91 1.45
N ALA A 101 4.56 25.99 1.60
CA ALA A 101 5.14 26.19 2.93
C ALA A 101 5.03 27.66 3.35
N PRO A 102 4.92 27.92 4.64
CA PRO A 102 4.92 29.31 5.10
C PRO A 102 6.25 29.98 4.76
N ARG A 103 6.22 31.28 4.66
CA ARG A 103 7.40 32.03 4.33
C ARG A 103 8.53 31.72 5.31
N GLY A 104 9.71 31.48 4.78
CA GLY A 104 10.87 31.20 5.62
C GLY A 104 11.04 29.73 5.99
N PHE A 105 10.08 28.88 5.59
CA PHE A 105 10.18 27.46 5.90
C PHE A 105 10.84 26.72 4.76
N THR A 106 11.52 25.64 5.09
CA THR A 106 12.17 24.79 4.11
C THR A 106 11.44 23.47 4.02
N VAL A 107 11.03 23.09 2.82
CA VAL A 107 10.38 21.80 2.60
C VAL A 107 11.43 20.75 2.32
N VAL A 108 11.44 19.69 3.10
CA VAL A 108 12.39 18.61 2.93
C VAL A 108 11.79 17.44 2.16
N ASP A 109 10.53 17.19 2.37
CA ASP A 109 9.87 16.06 1.71
C ASP A 109 8.37 16.28 1.73
N HIS A 110 7.63 15.46 1.01
CA HIS A 110 6.18 15.54 1.04
C HIS A 110 5.55 14.18 0.73
N ASP A 111 4.36 13.98 1.27
CA ASP A 111 3.57 12.82 0.98
C ASP A 111 2.23 13.34 0.53
N LEU A 112 1.67 12.73 -0.50
CA LEU A 112 0.40 13.17 -1.03
C LEU A 112 -0.52 11.98 -1.16
N THR A 113 -1.71 12.09 -0.64
CA THR A 113 -2.72 11.06 -0.80
C THR A 113 -3.97 11.72 -1.35
N LEU A 114 -4.47 11.16 -2.45
CA LEU A 114 -5.71 11.64 -3.03
C LEU A 114 -6.83 10.73 -2.54
N TYR A 115 -7.99 11.30 -2.29
CA TYR A 115 -9.14 10.55 -1.82
C TYR A 115 -10.27 10.69 -2.83
N GLY A 116 -10.92 9.59 -3.18
CA GLY A 116 -11.99 9.66 -4.14
C GLY A 116 -12.51 8.27 -4.43
N ARG A 117 -12.86 8.01 -5.67
CA ARG A 117 -13.38 6.72 -6.06
C ARG A 117 -12.49 6.08 -7.09
N CYS A 118 -12.18 4.80 -6.93
CA CYS A 118 -11.34 4.10 -7.91
C CYS A 118 -12.16 3.83 -9.16
N SER A 119 -11.51 3.37 -10.22
CA SER A 119 -12.21 3.17 -11.48
C SER A 119 -13.38 2.21 -11.39
N ALA A 120 -13.25 1.19 -10.57
CA ALA A 120 -14.34 0.23 -10.40
C ALA A 120 -15.52 0.81 -9.62
N CYS A 121 -15.23 1.63 -8.61
CA CYS A 121 -16.29 2.22 -7.77
C CYS A 121 -16.85 3.50 -8.36
N GLY A 122 -16.02 4.26 -9.03
CA GLY A 122 -16.42 5.57 -9.53
C GLY A 122 -17.50 5.53 -10.57
N LYS A 123 -17.54 4.48 -11.35
CA LYS A 123 -18.51 4.38 -12.39
C LYS A 123 -19.92 4.46 -11.89
N ARG A 124 -20.15 4.04 -10.65
CA ARG A 124 -21.45 4.03 -10.15
C ARG A 124 -21.83 5.30 -9.53
N GLU A 125 -20.93 6.19 -9.30
CA GLU A 125 -21.20 7.38 -8.56
C GLU A 125 -21.22 8.64 -9.36
N VAL A 126 -21.18 8.52 -10.61
CA VAL A 126 -21.12 9.66 -11.45
C VAL A 126 -22.12 10.70 -11.20
N ARG A 127 -23.32 10.37 -10.86
CA ARG A 127 -24.24 11.37 -10.64
C ARG A 127 -24.45 11.76 -9.33
N ALA A 128 -24.00 11.18 -8.42
CA ALA A 128 -24.25 11.50 -7.06
C ALA A 128 -23.66 12.74 -6.63
N THR A 129 -22.93 13.36 -7.33
CA THR A 129 -22.31 14.44 -6.81
C THR A 129 -22.91 15.62 -6.83
N ARG A 130 -23.11 16.09 -6.38
CA ARG A 130 -23.43 17.19 -6.30
C ARG A 130 -23.88 17.57 -5.96
#